data_3117ca00f1eefeda7f4fec71fcb51606
#
_entry.id   3117ca00f1eefeda7f4fec71fcb51606
#
_cell.length_a   1.000
_cell.length_b   1.000
_cell.length_c   1.000
_cell.angle_alpha   90.00
_cell.angle_beta   90.00
_cell.angle_gamma   90.00
#
_symmetry.space_group_name_H-M   'P 1'
#
loop_
_entity.id
_entity.type
_entity.pdbx_description
1 polymer ?
#
loop_
_entity_poly.entity_id
_entity_poly.type
_entity_poly.pdbx_seq_one_letter_code
_entity_poly.pdbx_strand_id
1 'polypeptide(L)'
;MSLKSMKWLTTLDLENFILQFANEATRKAFLGVFPMNYLPRNISQLPVFFIINTNTSNLPGQHWKAVYISTKRLGEVFDSLATPVGLQLQQWMNRFTKKWTPSSM
;
A
#
# COMPACT_ATOMS: atom_id res chain seq x y z
N MET A 1 11.03 -14.19 9.64
CA MET A 1 10.24 -14.61 8.47
C MET A 1 10.98 -14.22 7.21
N SER A 2 11.11 -15.14 6.28
CA SER A 2 11.75 -14.88 4.98
C SER A 2 10.78 -14.12 4.07
N LEU A 3 11.30 -13.22 3.23
CA LEU A 3 10.49 -12.57 2.20
C LEU A 3 9.83 -13.56 1.25
N LYS A 4 10.45 -14.72 1.02
CA LYS A 4 9.87 -15.74 0.16
C LYS A 4 8.56 -16.29 0.69
N SER A 5 8.38 -16.33 2.00
CA SER A 5 7.14 -16.82 2.59
C SER A 5 6.00 -15.80 2.49
N MET A 6 6.31 -14.55 2.16
CA MET A 6 5.29 -13.49 2.10
C MET A 6 4.39 -13.59 0.87
N LYS A 7 4.78 -14.32 -0.17
CA LYS A 7 3.94 -14.45 -1.36
C LYS A 7 2.60 -15.14 -1.08
N TRP A 8 2.51 -15.88 0.01
CA TRP A 8 1.28 -16.59 0.39
C TRP A 8 0.55 -15.90 1.54
N LEU A 9 1.00 -14.71 1.94
CA LEU A 9 0.35 -13.99 3.03
C LEU A 9 -1.02 -13.49 2.62
N THR A 10 -1.96 -13.62 3.53
CA THR A 10 -3.28 -13.00 3.41
C THR A 10 -3.21 -11.55 3.87
N THR A 11 -4.28 -10.81 3.60
CA THR A 11 -4.45 -9.46 4.13
C THR A 11 -4.28 -9.43 5.65
N LEU A 12 -4.90 -10.39 6.35
CA LEU A 12 -4.82 -10.46 7.79
C LEU A 12 -3.39 -10.73 8.28
N ASP A 13 -2.66 -11.59 7.58
CA ASP A 13 -1.26 -11.86 7.93
C ASP A 13 -0.41 -10.61 7.81
N LEU A 14 -0.58 -9.82 6.76
CA LEU A 14 0.15 -8.58 6.58
C LEU A 14 -0.19 -7.55 7.65
N GLU A 15 -1.46 -7.38 7.95
CA GLU A 15 -1.89 -6.47 9.00
C GLU A 15 -1.30 -6.87 10.36
N ASN A 16 -1.36 -8.14 10.69
CA ASN A 16 -0.80 -8.65 11.95
C ASN A 16 0.71 -8.46 12.00
N PHE A 17 1.41 -8.69 10.88
CA PHE A 17 2.85 -8.49 10.82
C PHE A 17 3.20 -7.02 11.11
N ILE A 18 2.51 -6.08 10.48
CA ILE A 18 2.78 -4.66 10.68
C ILE A 18 2.47 -4.25 12.12
N LEU A 19 1.35 -4.68 12.66
CA LEU A 19 0.97 -4.35 14.04
C LEU A 19 1.95 -4.91 15.06
N GLN A 20 2.54 -6.06 14.76
CA GLN A 20 3.46 -6.72 15.69
C GLN A 20 4.89 -6.18 15.62
N PHE A 21 5.38 -5.86 14.42
CA PHE A 21 6.79 -5.58 14.20
C PHE A 21 7.09 -4.11 13.86
N ALA A 22 6.11 -3.32 13.51
CA ALA A 22 6.34 -1.92 13.20
C ALA A 22 6.50 -1.09 14.48
N ASN A 23 7.26 0.00 14.38
CA ASN A 23 7.35 0.93 15.49
C ASN A 23 6.04 1.71 15.65
N GLU A 24 5.93 2.47 16.74
CA GLU A 24 4.70 3.19 17.05
C GLU A 24 4.31 4.20 15.96
N ALA A 25 5.28 4.96 15.46
CA ALA A 25 5.00 5.95 14.42
C ALA A 25 4.48 5.28 13.15
N THR A 26 5.06 4.16 12.75
CA THR A 26 4.62 3.41 11.59
C THR A 26 3.22 2.85 11.80
N ARG A 27 2.95 2.30 12.98
CA ARG A 27 1.60 1.79 13.29
C ARG A 27 0.54 2.88 13.24
N LYS A 28 0.85 4.07 13.73
CA LYS A 28 -0.09 5.20 13.69
C LYS A 28 -0.35 5.66 12.26
N ALA A 29 0.65 5.58 11.39
CA ALA A 29 0.52 5.95 9.99
C ALA A 29 -0.20 4.89 9.15
N PHE A 30 -0.20 3.65 9.61
CA PHE A 30 -0.74 2.53 8.83
C PHE A 30 -2.27 2.56 8.80
N LEU A 31 -2.81 2.67 7.60
CA LEU A 31 -4.26 2.73 7.39
C LEU A 31 -4.89 1.36 7.22
N GLY A 32 -4.16 0.40 6.69
CA GLY A 32 -4.66 -0.95 6.47
C GLY A 32 -4.22 -1.55 5.15
N VAL A 33 -4.82 -2.67 4.79
CA VAL A 33 -4.62 -3.36 3.52
C VAL A 33 -5.92 -3.30 2.75
N PHE A 34 -5.85 -2.83 1.50
CA PHE A 34 -7.03 -2.58 0.69
C PHE A 34 -6.93 -3.32 -0.64
N PRO A 35 -8.04 -3.86 -1.16
CA PRO A 35 -8.07 -4.32 -2.53
C PRO A 35 -8.04 -3.12 -3.48
N MET A 36 -7.52 -3.32 -4.70
CA MET A 36 -7.37 -2.24 -5.68
C MET A 36 -8.70 -1.58 -6.02
N ASN A 37 -9.79 -2.33 -6.01
CA ASN A 37 -11.10 -1.79 -6.32
C ASN A 37 -11.82 -1.15 -5.11
N TYR A 38 -11.14 -1.09 -3.96
CA TYR A 38 -11.72 -0.54 -2.73
C TYR A 38 -10.67 0.28 -1.97
N LEU A 39 -10.10 1.24 -2.65
CA LEU A 39 -9.11 2.14 -2.05
C LEU A 39 -9.76 3.04 -0.99
N PRO A 40 -8.97 3.55 -0.03
CA PRO A 40 -9.51 4.42 1.01
C PRO A 40 -10.26 5.62 0.44
N ARG A 41 -11.42 5.92 0.99
CA ARG A 41 -12.23 7.06 0.53
C ARG A 41 -11.78 8.38 1.10
N ASN A 42 -11.18 8.35 2.26
CA ASN A 42 -10.74 9.54 2.97
C ASN A 42 -9.39 9.31 3.63
N ILE A 43 -8.65 10.39 3.77
CA ILE A 43 -7.43 10.41 4.56
C ILE A 43 -7.61 11.49 5.61
N SER A 44 -7.64 11.08 6.89
CA SER A 44 -7.91 12.00 8.00
C SER A 44 -6.67 12.54 8.65
N GLN A 45 -5.51 11.92 8.43
CA GLN A 45 -4.25 12.37 9.02
C GLN A 45 -3.07 11.99 8.15
N LEU A 46 -1.99 12.74 8.28
CA LEU A 46 -0.74 12.51 7.58
C LEU A 46 0.41 12.47 8.59
N PRO A 47 1.48 11.70 8.37
CA PRO A 47 1.66 10.84 7.22
C PRO A 47 0.74 9.63 7.28
N VAL A 48 0.57 8.97 6.15
CA VAL A 48 -0.22 7.76 6.06
C VAL A 48 0.47 6.78 5.11
N PHE A 49 0.36 5.49 5.41
CA PHE A 49 0.70 4.47 4.42
C PHE A 49 -0.32 3.35 4.47
N PHE A 50 -0.46 2.68 3.36
CA PHE A 50 -1.32 1.51 3.26
C PHE A 50 -0.78 0.57 2.20
N ILE A 51 -1.26 -0.66 2.26
CA ILE A 51 -0.85 -1.70 1.33
C ILE A 51 -2.04 -2.05 0.45
N ILE A 52 -1.78 -2.29 -0.82
CA ILE A 52 -2.80 -2.63 -1.80
C ILE A 52 -2.54 -4.04 -2.28
N ASN A 53 -3.60 -4.85 -2.27
CA ASN A 53 -3.62 -6.12 -2.96
C ASN A 53 -4.12 -5.87 -4.37
N THR A 54 -3.24 -6.08 -5.36
CA THR A 54 -3.57 -5.81 -6.75
C THR A 54 -4.18 -7.00 -7.46
N ASN A 55 -4.27 -8.14 -6.80
CA ASN A 55 -4.83 -9.32 -7.43
C ASN A 55 -6.32 -9.19 -7.61
N THR A 56 -6.78 -9.64 -8.78
CA THR A 56 -8.17 -10.00 -8.95
C THR A 56 -8.36 -11.41 -8.40
N SER A 57 -9.56 -11.72 -7.94
CA SER A 57 -9.89 -13.00 -7.34
C SER A 57 -9.65 -14.22 -8.25
N ASN A 58 -9.41 -13.98 -9.54
CA ASN A 58 -9.27 -15.04 -10.54
C ASN A 58 -7.83 -15.45 -10.80
N LEU A 59 -6.85 -14.75 -10.23
CA LEU A 59 -5.44 -15.02 -10.53
C LEU A 59 -4.76 -15.68 -9.33
N PRO A 60 -3.97 -16.73 -9.56
CA PRO A 60 -3.17 -17.31 -8.49
C PRO A 60 -2.01 -16.38 -8.13
N GLY A 61 -1.67 -16.36 -6.86
CA GLY A 61 -0.60 -15.51 -6.35
C GLY A 61 -1.07 -14.09 -6.13
N GLN A 62 -0.38 -13.38 -5.26
CA GLN A 62 -0.75 -12.03 -4.87
C GLN A 62 0.40 -11.09 -5.14
N HIS A 63 0.05 -9.93 -5.69
CA HIS A 63 0.99 -8.85 -5.88
C HIS A 63 0.60 -7.68 -4.98
N TRP A 64 1.56 -7.15 -4.26
CA TRP A 64 1.34 -6.11 -3.27
C TRP A 64 2.05 -4.82 -3.69
N LYS A 65 1.36 -3.71 -3.50
CA LYS A 65 1.95 -2.37 -3.61
C LYS A 65 1.78 -1.66 -2.29
N ALA A 66 2.71 -0.75 -1.98
CA ALA A 66 2.58 0.09 -0.81
C ALA A 66 2.49 1.55 -1.24
N VAL A 67 1.64 2.31 -0.57
CA VAL A 67 1.48 3.73 -0.80
C VAL A 67 1.85 4.48 0.46
N TYR A 68 2.68 5.50 0.32
CA TYR A 68 3.03 6.41 1.40
C TYR A 68 2.73 7.84 1.00
N ILE A 69 2.12 8.59 1.90
CA ILE A 69 1.87 10.02 1.71
C ILE A 69 2.42 10.76 2.92
N SER A 70 3.34 11.69 2.66
CA SER A 70 3.98 12.47 3.72
C SER A 70 3.07 13.57 4.26
N THR A 71 3.51 14.21 5.33
CA THR A 71 2.81 15.37 5.90
C THR A 71 2.68 16.52 4.91
N LYS A 72 3.55 16.60 3.92
CA LYS A 72 3.51 17.61 2.86
C LYS A 72 2.64 17.20 1.67
N ARG A 73 1.94 16.08 1.78
CA ARG A 73 1.12 15.50 0.71
C ARG A 73 1.91 15.06 -0.52
N LEU A 74 3.15 14.65 -0.29
CA LEU A 74 3.97 14.02 -1.34
C LEU A 74 3.81 12.52 -1.25
N GLY A 75 3.46 11.91 -2.37
CA GLY A 75 3.12 10.49 -2.41
C GLY A 75 4.18 9.65 -3.09
N GLU A 76 4.28 8.39 -2.67
CA GLU A 76 5.11 7.39 -3.31
C GLU A 76 4.34 6.07 -3.42
N VAL A 77 4.50 5.40 -4.55
CA VAL A 77 3.95 4.07 -4.78
C VAL A 77 5.13 3.11 -4.91
N PHE A 78 5.24 2.18 -3.98
CA PHE A 78 6.32 1.19 -3.95
C PHE A 78 5.83 -0.13 -4.52
N ASP A 79 6.60 -0.69 -5.44
CA ASP A 79 6.28 -1.96 -6.07
C ASP A 79 7.59 -2.70 -6.37
N SER A 80 7.81 -3.83 -5.70
CA SER A 80 9.04 -4.61 -5.87
C SER A 80 9.22 -5.15 -7.28
N LEU A 81 8.13 -5.30 -8.03
CA LEU A 81 8.18 -5.78 -9.41
C LEU A 81 8.23 -4.64 -10.42
N ALA A 82 8.15 -3.39 -9.94
CA ALA A 82 8.16 -2.20 -10.79
C ALA A 82 7.11 -2.25 -11.90
N THR A 83 5.95 -2.86 -11.61
CA THR A 83 4.85 -2.90 -12.57
C THR A 83 4.24 -1.52 -12.75
N PRO A 84 3.62 -1.24 -13.89
CA PRO A 84 2.99 0.07 -14.09
C PRO A 84 1.95 0.37 -13.02
N VAL A 85 1.88 1.63 -12.62
CA VAL A 85 0.82 2.10 -11.74
C VAL A 85 -0.47 2.14 -12.54
N GLY A 86 -1.45 1.31 -12.17
CA GLY A 86 -2.71 1.25 -12.89
C GLY A 86 -3.50 2.54 -12.84
N LEU A 87 -4.40 2.74 -13.80
CA LEU A 87 -5.17 3.97 -13.92
C LEU A 87 -5.95 4.31 -12.64
N GLN A 88 -6.56 3.32 -12.02
CA GLN A 88 -7.34 3.53 -10.81
C GLN A 88 -6.50 4.11 -9.67
N LEU A 89 -5.29 3.58 -9.47
CA LEU A 89 -4.40 4.08 -8.44
C LEU A 89 -3.83 5.45 -8.83
N GLN A 90 -3.53 5.67 -10.09
CA GLN A 90 -3.09 6.98 -10.56
C GLN A 90 -4.12 8.06 -10.25
N GLN A 91 -5.39 7.78 -10.53
CA GLN A 91 -6.48 8.71 -10.25
C GLN A 91 -6.60 8.96 -8.74
N TRP A 92 -6.46 7.93 -7.94
CA TRP A 92 -6.49 8.07 -6.49
C TRP A 92 -5.33 8.95 -5.99
N MET A 93 -4.12 8.68 -6.47
CA MET A 93 -2.96 9.47 -6.08
C MET A 93 -3.10 10.94 -6.50
N ASN A 94 -3.60 11.19 -7.70
CA ASN A 94 -3.82 12.56 -8.17
C ASN A 94 -4.83 13.32 -7.31
N ARG A 95 -5.79 12.60 -6.75
CA ARG A 95 -6.82 13.21 -5.90
C ARG A 95 -6.28 13.56 -4.51
N PHE A 96 -5.46 12.70 -3.93
CA PHE A 96 -5.09 12.81 -2.52
C PHE A 96 -3.69 13.37 -2.28
N THR A 97 -2.87 13.55 -3.31
CA THR A 97 -1.52 14.09 -3.19
C THR A 97 -1.34 15.34 -4.03
N LYS A 98 -0.36 16.14 -3.65
CA LYS A 98 0.08 17.28 -4.50
C LYS A 98 0.95 16.77 -5.65
N LYS A 99 1.77 15.79 -5.38
CA LYS A 99 2.70 15.19 -6.32
C LYS A 99 3.01 13.78 -5.83
N TRP A 100 3.20 12.86 -6.76
CA TRP A 100 3.57 11.50 -6.40
C TRP A 100 4.52 10.91 -7.45
N THR A 101 5.27 9.91 -7.02
CA THR A 101 6.21 9.20 -7.88
C THR A 101 6.07 7.70 -7.67
N PRO A 102 6.22 6.88 -8.73
CA PRO A 102 6.41 5.45 -8.54
C PRO A 102 7.85 5.20 -8.11
N SER A 103 8.03 4.26 -7.19
CA SER A 103 9.35 3.86 -6.71
C SER A 103 9.46 2.35 -6.76
N SER A 104 10.62 1.85 -7.17
CA SER A 104 10.93 0.43 -7.09
C SER A 104 11.64 0.14 -5.77
N MET A 105 11.32 -0.99 -5.20
CA MET A 105 11.95 -1.44 -3.96
C MET A 105 12.99 -2.52 -4.23
#